data_45c36cdcbe2eab4f6dac95ef10fa9899
#
_entry.id   45c36cdcbe2eab4f6dac95ef10fa9899
#
_cell.length_a   1.000
_cell.length_b   1.000
_cell.length_c   1.000
_cell.angle_alpha   90.00
_cell.angle_beta   90.00
_cell.angle_gamma   90.00
#
_symmetry.space_group_name_H-M   'P 1'
#
loop_
_entity.id
_entity.type
_entity.pdbx_description
1 polymer ?
#
loop_
_entity_poly.entity_id
_entity_poly.type
_entity_poly.pdbx_seq_one_letter_code
_entity_poly.pdbx_strand_id
1 'polypeptide(L)'
;MLLELDVIVKVNLPLLPRGMDQDQLDLQSLDTKLLQFSYIGGFSPSSQDRHLWSKISNLKIVPEKFPNLYRWHLHLSSFTSLEINQFPDLKTSENNNKMTVGSSLSKGEKKALITRNLQEVLGDDRLDKVLETRDIKIYWGTATTGKPHIAYFVPMSKIADFLNAGCEVTILFADLHAYLDNMKAPWELLKLRTQYYEHAIKAMLESLGVPLEKLKFVR
;
A
#
# COMPACT_ATOMS: atom_id res chain seq x y z
N MET A 1 3.68 33.97 2.37
CA MET A 1 3.20 33.64 3.71
C MET A 1 2.50 32.28 3.59
N LEU A 2 3.29 31.20 3.67
CA LEU A 2 2.82 29.82 3.58
C LEU A 2 2.43 29.38 4.98
N LEU A 3 1.16 29.12 5.17
CA LEU A 3 0.65 28.50 6.41
C LEU A 3 1.12 27.04 6.45
N GLU A 4 2.00 26.74 7.39
CA GLU A 4 2.28 25.39 7.84
C GLU A 4 1.01 24.87 8.52
N LEU A 5 0.37 23.89 7.92
CA LEU A 5 -0.69 23.11 8.55
C LEU A 5 -0.07 21.83 9.12
N ASP A 6 0.43 21.95 10.34
CA ASP A 6 0.70 20.79 11.19
C ASP A 6 -0.63 20.20 11.68
N VAL A 7 -1.14 19.24 10.95
CA VAL A 7 -2.13 18.31 11.47
C VAL A 7 -1.50 16.92 11.49
N ILE A 8 -0.85 16.61 12.60
CA ILE A 8 -0.42 15.25 12.91
C ILE A 8 -1.66 14.47 13.34
N VAL A 9 -2.26 13.74 12.42
CA VAL A 9 -3.18 12.67 12.79
C VAL A 9 -2.31 11.47 13.19
N LYS A 10 -1.96 11.39 14.47
CA LYS A 10 -1.45 10.15 15.06
C LYS A 10 -2.58 9.13 15.05
N VAL A 11 -2.59 8.26 14.06
CA VAL A 11 -3.33 7.01 14.17
C VAL A 11 -2.51 6.12 15.09
N ASN A 12 -2.82 6.16 16.39
CA ASN A 12 -2.38 5.13 17.30
C ASN A 12 -3.05 3.83 16.86
N LEU A 13 -2.29 2.97 16.18
CA LEU A 13 -2.65 1.56 16.14
C LEU A 13 -2.59 1.05 17.58
N PRO A 14 -3.67 0.52 18.14
CA PRO A 14 -3.56 -0.18 19.39
C PRO A 14 -2.66 -1.40 19.15
N LEU A 15 -1.49 -1.39 19.78
CA LEU A 15 -0.73 -2.59 20.06
C LEU A 15 -1.69 -3.54 20.75
N LEU A 16 -1.84 -4.75 20.18
CA LEU A 16 -2.57 -5.82 20.86
C LEU A 16 -2.06 -5.91 22.30
N PRO A 17 -2.94 -5.81 23.32
CA PRO A 17 -2.52 -5.98 24.70
C PRO A 17 -1.90 -7.37 24.85
N ARG A 18 -0.67 -7.43 25.34
CA ARG A 18 -0.04 -8.67 25.79
C ARG A 18 -0.84 -9.16 26.99
N GLY A 19 -1.60 -10.24 26.79
CA GLY A 19 -2.33 -10.90 27.85
C GLY A 19 -3.85 -10.73 27.75
N MET A 20 -4.45 -11.31 26.72
CA MET A 20 -5.86 -11.68 26.72
C MET A 20 -5.96 -13.19 26.74
N ASP A 21 -6.77 -13.70 27.65
CA ASP A 21 -7.17 -15.11 27.73
C ASP A 21 -7.60 -15.65 26.37
N GLN A 22 -7.16 -16.88 26.08
CA GLN A 22 -7.14 -17.50 24.77
C GLN A 22 -8.52 -17.89 24.20
N ASP A 23 -9.65 -17.50 24.77
CA ASP A 23 -10.95 -18.12 24.46
C ASP A 23 -12.07 -17.21 23.93
N GLN A 24 -11.84 -15.92 23.68
CA GLN A 24 -12.87 -15.09 23.04
C GLN A 24 -12.32 -14.39 21.80
N LEU A 25 -12.58 -15.02 20.64
CA LEU A 25 -12.25 -14.45 19.34
C LEU A 25 -13.15 -13.22 19.08
N ASP A 26 -12.59 -12.02 19.11
CA ASP A 26 -13.33 -10.77 18.84
C ASP A 26 -13.54 -10.58 17.34
N LEU A 27 -14.68 -11.09 16.85
CA LEU A 27 -15.05 -11.00 15.42
C LEU A 27 -15.22 -9.55 14.96
N GLN A 28 -15.59 -8.62 15.86
CA GLN A 28 -15.76 -7.21 15.52
C GLN A 28 -14.40 -6.54 15.25
N SER A 29 -13.41 -6.81 16.06
CA SER A 29 -12.06 -6.32 15.87
C SER A 29 -11.44 -6.87 14.58
N LEU A 30 -11.68 -8.15 14.28
CA LEU A 30 -11.23 -8.78 13.04
C LEU A 30 -11.90 -8.16 11.80
N ASP A 31 -13.20 -7.90 11.84
CA ASP A 31 -13.92 -7.26 10.75
C ASP A 31 -13.41 -5.85 10.49
N THR A 32 -13.18 -5.07 11.56
CA THR A 32 -12.62 -3.72 11.46
C THR A 32 -11.21 -3.73 10.85
N LYS A 33 -10.38 -4.69 11.21
CA LYS A 33 -9.05 -4.85 10.63
C LYS A 33 -9.11 -5.19 9.15
N LEU A 34 -10.00 -6.11 8.77
CA LEU A 34 -10.21 -6.53 7.38
C LEU A 34 -10.94 -5.49 6.51
N LEU A 35 -11.45 -4.41 7.09
CA LEU A 35 -11.89 -3.23 6.35
C LEU A 35 -10.72 -2.53 5.65
N GLN A 36 -9.53 -2.53 6.28
CA GLN A 36 -8.34 -1.85 5.78
C GLN A 36 -7.44 -2.76 4.94
N PHE A 37 -7.48 -4.08 5.19
CA PHE A 37 -6.58 -5.05 4.58
C PHE A 37 -7.35 -6.21 3.93
N SER A 38 -6.74 -6.80 2.90
CA SER A 38 -7.32 -7.99 2.25
C SER A 38 -7.16 -9.26 3.09
N TYR A 39 -6.09 -9.32 3.90
CA TYR A 39 -5.72 -10.41 4.79
C TYR A 39 -5.34 -9.89 6.18
N ILE A 40 -5.23 -10.77 7.15
CA ILE A 40 -4.93 -10.40 8.55
C ILE A 40 -3.56 -9.72 8.67
N GLY A 41 -2.58 -10.14 7.88
CA GLY A 41 -1.22 -9.59 7.89
C GLY A 41 -0.99 -8.42 6.93
N GLY A 42 -1.99 -8.01 6.11
CA GLY A 42 -1.83 -6.97 5.09
C GLY A 42 -2.56 -7.30 3.79
N PHE A 43 -1.90 -7.15 2.63
CA PHE A 43 -2.52 -7.37 1.32
C PHE A 43 -2.17 -8.72 0.69
N SER A 44 -1.32 -9.51 1.33
CA SER A 44 -0.96 -10.86 0.90
C SER A 44 -1.29 -11.89 1.99
N PRO A 45 -1.66 -13.14 1.62
CA PRO A 45 -1.92 -14.20 2.57
C PRO A 45 -0.66 -14.56 3.38
N SER A 46 -0.85 -14.90 4.64
CA SER A 46 0.25 -15.13 5.57
C SER A 46 -0.07 -16.24 6.58
N SER A 47 0.91 -16.58 7.40
CA SER A 47 0.71 -17.51 8.53
C SER A 47 -0.35 -17.03 9.52
N GLN A 48 -0.60 -15.73 9.64
CA GLN A 48 -1.69 -15.20 10.48
C GLN A 48 -3.06 -15.59 9.93
N ASP A 49 -3.23 -15.56 8.60
CA ASP A 49 -4.47 -15.98 7.95
C ASP A 49 -4.67 -17.49 8.11
N ARG A 50 -3.60 -18.30 7.94
CA ARG A 50 -3.62 -19.73 8.20
C ARG A 50 -4.03 -20.04 9.64
N HIS A 51 -3.45 -19.33 10.62
CA HIS A 51 -3.77 -19.52 12.02
C HIS A 51 -5.22 -19.13 12.36
N LEU A 52 -5.69 -17.99 11.86
CA LEU A 52 -7.07 -17.57 12.05
C LEU A 52 -8.04 -18.54 11.37
N TRP A 53 -7.74 -18.95 10.13
CA TRP A 53 -8.55 -19.92 9.39
C TRP A 53 -8.76 -21.24 10.14
N SER A 54 -7.71 -21.76 10.76
CA SER A 54 -7.82 -23.00 11.56
C SER A 54 -8.81 -22.88 12.72
N LYS A 55 -9.07 -21.65 13.22
CA LYS A 55 -9.99 -21.40 14.32
C LYS A 55 -11.43 -21.13 13.87
N ILE A 56 -11.63 -20.52 12.70
CA ILE A 56 -12.95 -20.02 12.29
C ILE A 56 -13.48 -20.59 10.97
N SER A 57 -12.77 -21.50 10.32
CA SER A 57 -13.20 -22.10 9.04
C SER A 57 -14.60 -22.71 9.10
N ASN A 58 -14.98 -23.29 10.25
CA ASN A 58 -16.28 -23.90 10.48
C ASN A 58 -17.34 -22.95 11.06
N LEU A 59 -16.99 -21.69 11.32
CA LEU A 59 -17.95 -20.72 11.86
C LEU A 59 -18.82 -20.14 10.75
N LYS A 60 -20.12 -20.02 11.03
CA LYS A 60 -21.04 -19.31 10.14
C LYS A 60 -20.90 -17.80 10.40
N ILE A 61 -20.21 -17.11 9.50
CA ILE A 61 -20.06 -15.64 9.56
C ILE A 61 -21.30 -15.00 8.93
N VAL A 62 -21.91 -14.07 9.67
CA VAL A 62 -23.11 -13.34 9.22
C VAL A 62 -22.67 -12.11 8.41
N PRO A 63 -22.94 -12.03 7.10
CA PRO A 63 -22.40 -10.97 6.23
C PRO A 63 -22.91 -9.57 6.60
N GLU A 64 -24.16 -9.45 7.09
CA GLU A 64 -24.75 -8.17 7.50
C GLU A 64 -24.07 -7.58 8.75
N LYS A 65 -23.51 -8.45 9.60
CA LYS A 65 -22.84 -8.05 10.84
C LYS A 65 -21.35 -7.89 10.70
N PHE A 66 -20.71 -8.75 9.88
CA PHE A 66 -19.28 -8.79 9.68
C PHE A 66 -18.93 -8.89 8.18
N PRO A 67 -19.18 -7.85 7.38
CA PRO A 67 -19.05 -7.91 5.91
C PRO A 67 -17.60 -8.17 5.45
N ASN A 68 -16.62 -7.58 6.12
CA ASN A 68 -15.21 -7.72 5.74
C ASN A 68 -14.65 -9.09 6.15
N LEU A 69 -15.01 -9.56 7.34
CA LEU A 69 -14.65 -10.90 7.81
C LEU A 69 -15.34 -11.98 6.96
N TYR A 70 -16.60 -11.76 6.56
CA TYR A 70 -17.31 -12.66 5.64
C TYR A 70 -16.62 -12.71 4.28
N ARG A 71 -16.24 -11.57 3.70
CA ARG A 71 -15.46 -11.51 2.45
C ARG A 71 -14.17 -12.30 2.56
N TRP A 72 -13.40 -12.11 3.63
CA TRP A 72 -12.17 -12.84 3.89
C TRP A 72 -12.42 -14.35 4.08
N HIS A 73 -13.42 -14.73 4.84
CA HIS A 73 -13.81 -16.12 5.07
C HIS A 73 -14.21 -16.83 3.79
N LEU A 74 -15.06 -16.19 2.96
CA LEU A 74 -15.48 -16.71 1.66
C LEU A 74 -14.29 -16.87 0.72
N HIS A 75 -13.38 -15.89 0.70
CA HIS A 75 -12.17 -15.95 -0.11
C HIS A 75 -11.26 -17.12 0.32
N LEU A 76 -10.99 -17.27 1.61
CA LEU A 76 -10.16 -18.37 2.10
C LEU A 76 -10.81 -19.75 1.91
N SER A 77 -12.12 -19.84 1.91
CA SER A 77 -12.82 -21.10 1.60
C SER A 77 -12.65 -21.59 0.15
N SER A 78 -12.19 -20.71 -0.77
CA SER A 78 -11.89 -21.08 -2.15
C SER A 78 -10.52 -21.76 -2.32
N PHE A 79 -9.65 -21.72 -1.31
CA PHE A 79 -8.35 -22.38 -1.32
C PHE A 79 -8.47 -23.82 -0.79
N THR A 80 -7.65 -24.71 -1.30
CA THR A 80 -7.47 -26.05 -0.72
C THR A 80 -6.68 -25.98 0.59
N SER A 81 -6.82 -26.97 1.43
CA SER A 81 -6.04 -27.06 2.68
C SER A 81 -4.53 -27.06 2.43
N LEU A 82 -4.07 -27.60 1.29
CA LEU A 82 -2.66 -27.59 0.92
C LEU A 82 -2.17 -26.16 0.62
N GLU A 83 -2.94 -25.39 -0.13
CA GLU A 83 -2.60 -23.99 -0.46
C GLU A 83 -2.57 -23.12 0.79
N ILE A 84 -3.55 -23.25 1.69
CA ILE A 84 -3.57 -22.50 2.95
C ILE A 84 -2.35 -22.83 3.81
N ASN A 85 -1.93 -24.10 3.85
CA ASN A 85 -0.74 -24.52 4.61
C ASN A 85 0.56 -23.99 4.03
N GLN A 86 0.58 -23.60 2.75
CA GLN A 86 1.72 -22.99 2.08
C GLN A 86 1.77 -21.47 2.23
N PHE A 87 0.80 -20.82 2.88
CA PHE A 87 0.87 -19.39 3.13
C PHE A 87 2.15 -19.06 3.90
N PRO A 88 2.93 -18.09 3.40
CA PRO A 88 4.23 -17.76 3.96
C PRO A 88 4.10 -17.26 5.39
N ASP A 89 5.10 -17.55 6.21
CA ASP A 89 5.21 -16.89 7.50
C ASP A 89 5.36 -15.39 7.28
N LEU A 90 4.67 -14.60 8.11
CA LEU A 90 4.94 -13.17 8.14
C LEU A 90 6.43 -13.03 8.38
N LYS A 91 7.13 -12.49 7.41
CA LYS A 91 8.45 -11.94 7.66
C LYS A 91 8.23 -10.83 8.68
N THR A 92 8.31 -11.18 9.97
CA THR A 92 8.57 -10.18 10.98
C THR A 92 9.76 -9.42 10.47
N SER A 93 9.63 -8.11 10.33
CA SER A 93 10.66 -7.19 9.84
C SER A 93 11.88 -7.15 10.80
N GLU A 94 12.20 -8.24 11.44
CA GLU A 94 13.36 -8.44 12.32
C GLU A 94 14.51 -9.19 11.67
N ASN A 95 14.36 -9.69 10.45
CA ASN A 95 15.49 -10.14 9.68
C ASN A 95 15.94 -9.04 8.71
N ASN A 96 16.75 -8.15 9.23
CA ASN A 96 17.96 -7.56 8.67
C ASN A 96 18.34 -7.91 7.20
N ASN A 97 17.39 -7.74 6.27
CA ASN A 97 17.61 -7.04 5.05
C ASN A 97 16.78 -5.75 5.14
N LYS A 98 17.09 -4.91 6.12
CA LYS A 98 17.05 -3.50 5.92
C LYS A 98 17.97 -3.30 4.71
N MET A 99 17.44 -3.45 3.50
CA MET A 99 17.89 -2.61 2.41
C MET A 99 17.79 -1.22 3.01
N THR A 100 18.91 -0.68 3.42
CA THR A 100 19.02 0.68 3.93
C THR A 100 18.62 1.55 2.77
N VAL A 101 17.31 1.84 2.74
CA VAL A 101 16.65 2.58 1.68
C VAL A 101 17.38 3.90 1.58
N GLY A 102 18.10 4.07 0.49
CA GLY A 102 18.72 5.31 0.10
C GLY A 102 19.95 5.79 0.89
N SER A 103 20.20 5.29 2.10
CA SER A 103 21.34 5.78 2.90
C SER A 103 22.68 5.11 2.60
N SER A 104 22.67 3.97 1.88
CA SER A 104 23.90 3.24 1.50
C SER A 104 24.25 3.37 0.01
N LEU A 105 23.35 3.90 -0.82
CA LEU A 105 23.58 4.07 -2.24
C LEU A 105 24.44 5.30 -2.52
N SER A 106 25.47 5.15 -3.37
CA SER A 106 26.23 6.27 -3.91
C SER A 106 25.33 7.19 -4.77
N LYS A 107 25.76 8.44 -4.97
CA LYS A 107 25.03 9.39 -5.84
C LYS A 107 24.80 8.84 -7.25
N GLY A 108 25.80 8.18 -7.82
CA GLY A 108 25.69 7.58 -9.14
C GLY A 108 24.65 6.46 -9.20
N GLU A 109 24.59 5.61 -8.19
CA GLU A 109 23.58 4.54 -8.10
C GLU A 109 22.18 5.11 -7.91
N LYS A 110 22.02 6.14 -7.06
CA LYS A 110 20.73 6.86 -6.91
C LYS A 110 20.29 7.44 -8.25
N LYS A 111 21.19 8.16 -8.95
CA LYS A 111 20.89 8.73 -10.27
C LYS A 111 20.50 7.65 -11.27
N ALA A 112 21.25 6.56 -11.33
CA ALA A 112 20.95 5.45 -12.23
C ALA A 112 19.56 4.84 -11.98
N LEU A 113 19.15 4.64 -10.71
CA LEU A 113 17.80 4.20 -10.37
C LEU A 113 16.72 5.21 -10.78
N ILE A 114 16.98 6.50 -10.56
CA ILE A 114 16.01 7.57 -10.86
C ILE A 114 15.80 7.70 -12.37
N THR A 115 16.86 7.56 -13.16
CA THR A 115 16.79 7.83 -14.61
C THR A 115 16.56 6.59 -15.48
N ARG A 116 16.81 5.37 -14.96
CA ARG A 116 16.63 4.15 -15.74
C ARG A 116 15.20 3.98 -16.25
N ASN A 117 15.04 3.41 -17.43
CA ASN A 117 13.75 3.09 -18.05
C ASN A 117 12.82 4.30 -18.25
N LEU A 118 13.37 5.52 -18.28
CA LEU A 118 12.66 6.71 -18.72
C LEU A 118 12.95 6.96 -20.19
N GLN A 119 11.95 7.45 -20.92
CA GLN A 119 12.10 7.82 -22.32
C GLN A 119 12.97 9.05 -22.48
N GLU A 120 12.83 10.01 -21.53
CA GLU A 120 13.53 11.27 -21.54
C GLU A 120 13.70 11.79 -20.12
N VAL A 121 14.81 12.47 -19.87
CA VAL A 121 15.09 13.19 -18.61
C VAL A 121 15.43 14.63 -18.92
N LEU A 122 14.55 15.55 -18.55
CA LEU A 122 14.79 16.98 -18.70
C LEU A 122 15.45 17.54 -17.45
N GLY A 123 16.54 18.28 -17.62
CA GLY A 123 17.26 18.92 -16.52
C GLY A 123 18.20 17.98 -15.74
N ASP A 124 18.86 17.09 -16.42
CA ASP A 124 19.83 16.14 -15.83
C ASP A 124 20.90 16.83 -14.98
N ASP A 125 21.41 17.98 -15.43
CA ASP A 125 22.38 18.81 -14.68
C ASP A 125 21.82 19.33 -13.34
N ARG A 126 20.51 19.59 -13.28
CA ARG A 126 19.84 19.99 -12.04
C ARG A 126 19.68 18.81 -11.09
N LEU A 127 19.41 17.62 -11.65
CA LEU A 127 19.29 16.40 -10.87
C LEU A 127 20.60 16.12 -10.11
N ASP A 128 21.75 16.23 -10.76
CA ASP A 128 23.05 16.06 -10.14
C ASP A 128 23.26 17.02 -8.97
N LYS A 129 22.99 18.30 -9.17
CA LYS A 129 23.11 19.34 -8.13
C LYS A 129 22.21 19.08 -6.92
N VAL A 130 20.96 18.63 -7.16
CA VAL A 130 20.01 18.37 -6.08
C VAL A 130 20.42 17.13 -5.30
N LEU A 131 20.90 16.07 -5.97
CA LEU A 131 21.41 14.86 -5.31
C LEU A 131 22.65 15.11 -4.43
N GLU A 132 23.34 16.25 -4.63
CA GLU A 132 24.44 16.70 -3.76
C GLU A 132 23.97 17.29 -2.44
N THR A 133 22.80 17.87 -2.40
CA THR A 133 22.35 18.71 -1.29
C THR A 133 21.22 18.08 -0.47
N ARG A 134 20.36 17.26 -1.09
CA ARG A 134 19.18 16.69 -0.44
C ARG A 134 18.60 15.50 -1.19
N ASP A 135 17.73 14.74 -0.54
CA ASP A 135 16.88 13.74 -1.18
C ASP A 135 15.91 14.38 -2.17
N ILE A 136 15.63 13.67 -3.26
CA ILE A 136 14.73 14.13 -4.30
C ILE A 136 13.28 13.96 -3.86
N LYS A 137 12.45 14.97 -4.14
CA LYS A 137 11.00 14.91 -4.00
C LYS A 137 10.37 14.67 -5.36
N ILE A 138 9.65 13.59 -5.50
CA ILE A 138 8.99 13.16 -6.73
C ILE A 138 7.49 13.38 -6.58
N TYR A 139 6.89 13.91 -7.62
CA TYR A 139 5.45 14.05 -7.75
C TYR A 139 4.98 13.27 -8.97
N TRP A 140 3.97 12.44 -8.79
CA TRP A 140 3.30 11.72 -9.88
C TRP A 140 1.80 11.81 -9.71
N GLY A 141 1.08 12.18 -10.80
CA GLY A 141 -0.37 12.32 -10.80
C GLY A 141 -1.06 11.29 -11.66
N THR A 142 -2.21 10.81 -11.23
CA THR A 142 -3.08 9.94 -12.02
C THR A 142 -4.54 10.36 -11.86
N ALA A 143 -5.29 10.36 -12.97
CA ALA A 143 -6.72 10.61 -12.95
C ALA A 143 -7.47 9.29 -12.69
N THR A 144 -8.45 9.32 -11.78
CA THR A 144 -9.21 8.13 -11.35
C THR A 144 -10.40 7.86 -12.27
N THR A 145 -10.15 7.77 -13.59
CA THR A 145 -11.20 7.68 -14.62
C THR A 145 -11.76 6.27 -14.82
N GLY A 146 -11.03 5.24 -14.41
CA GLY A 146 -11.41 3.83 -14.63
C GLY A 146 -11.10 2.93 -13.46
N LYS A 147 -10.57 1.75 -13.75
CA LYS A 147 -10.02 0.79 -12.78
C LYS A 147 -8.55 0.58 -13.09
N PRO A 148 -7.64 0.61 -12.09
CA PRO A 148 -6.27 0.18 -12.29
C PRO A 148 -6.24 -1.24 -12.84
N HIS A 149 -5.40 -1.49 -13.83
CA HIS A 149 -5.23 -2.80 -14.44
C HIS A 149 -3.73 -3.16 -14.50
N ILE A 150 -3.39 -4.32 -15.03
CA ILE A 150 -2.02 -4.87 -15.01
C ILE A 150 -0.94 -3.87 -15.50
N ALA A 151 -1.25 -3.01 -16.46
CA ALA A 151 -0.30 -2.01 -16.96
C ALA A 151 0.10 -0.97 -15.90
N TYR A 152 -0.64 -0.84 -14.80
CA TYR A 152 -0.23 0.02 -13.67
C TYR A 152 1.05 -0.47 -12.98
N PHE A 153 1.42 -1.74 -13.14
CA PHE A 153 2.72 -2.22 -12.65
C PHE A 153 3.91 -1.51 -13.33
N VAL A 154 3.76 -1.00 -14.54
CA VAL A 154 4.81 -0.23 -15.22
C VAL A 154 5.17 1.05 -14.45
N PRO A 155 4.24 2.01 -14.22
CA PRO A 155 4.55 3.17 -13.38
C PRO A 155 4.86 2.79 -11.94
N MET A 156 4.25 1.73 -11.37
CA MET A 156 4.54 1.30 -10.00
C MET A 156 5.97 0.78 -9.86
N SER A 157 6.49 0.05 -10.86
CA SER A 157 7.90 -0.35 -10.90
C SER A 157 8.84 0.86 -10.90
N LYS A 158 8.46 1.95 -11.58
CA LYS A 158 9.23 3.19 -11.57
C LYS A 158 9.16 3.92 -10.23
N ILE A 159 7.97 3.95 -9.61
CA ILE A 159 7.81 4.48 -8.25
C ILE A 159 8.62 3.67 -7.24
N ALA A 160 8.70 2.35 -7.43
CA ALA A 160 9.57 1.49 -6.63
C ALA A 160 11.05 1.89 -6.77
N ASP A 161 11.52 2.20 -7.98
CA ASP A 161 12.88 2.71 -8.20
C ASP A 161 13.14 4.00 -7.44
N PHE A 162 12.20 4.94 -7.47
CA PHE A 162 12.32 6.20 -6.73
C PHE A 162 12.39 5.98 -5.22
N LEU A 163 11.51 5.15 -4.67
CA LEU A 163 11.52 4.83 -3.24
C LEU A 163 12.81 4.12 -2.83
N ASN A 164 13.30 3.17 -3.64
CA ASN A 164 14.55 2.46 -3.40
C ASN A 164 15.77 3.40 -3.52
N ALA A 165 15.71 4.43 -4.35
CA ALA A 165 16.72 5.49 -4.40
C ALA A 165 16.65 6.45 -3.19
N GLY A 166 15.67 6.29 -2.30
CA GLY A 166 15.47 7.13 -1.11
C GLY A 166 14.68 8.41 -1.36
N CYS A 167 14.04 8.56 -2.53
CA CYS A 167 13.21 9.73 -2.84
C CYS A 167 11.94 9.77 -1.99
N GLU A 168 11.46 10.97 -1.68
CA GLU A 168 10.09 11.19 -1.18
C GLU A 168 9.14 11.22 -2.38
N VAL A 169 8.16 10.31 -2.41
CA VAL A 169 7.20 10.23 -3.53
C VAL A 169 5.82 10.67 -3.08
N THR A 170 5.25 11.62 -3.80
CA THR A 170 3.87 12.06 -3.62
C THR A 170 3.03 11.65 -4.82
N ILE A 171 1.99 10.85 -4.59
CA ILE A 171 1.01 10.46 -5.60
C ILE A 171 -0.23 11.33 -5.45
N LEU A 172 -0.57 12.08 -6.50
CA LEU A 172 -1.82 12.85 -6.59
C LEU A 172 -2.88 12.00 -7.28
N PHE A 173 -4.01 11.85 -6.63
CA PHE A 173 -5.24 11.42 -7.29
C PHE A 173 -5.99 12.66 -7.81
N ALA A 174 -5.88 12.92 -9.10
CA ALA A 174 -6.49 14.05 -9.77
C ALA A 174 -8.01 13.80 -9.98
N ASP A 175 -8.77 13.79 -8.90
CA ASP A 175 -10.21 13.50 -8.88
C ASP A 175 -11.02 14.59 -9.61
N LEU A 176 -10.67 15.86 -9.40
CA LEU A 176 -11.28 16.98 -10.12
C LEU A 176 -11.04 16.87 -11.63
N HIS A 177 -9.82 16.51 -12.05
CA HIS A 177 -9.50 16.26 -13.45
C HIS A 177 -10.35 15.11 -14.01
N ALA A 178 -10.43 14.01 -13.26
CA ALA A 178 -11.25 12.86 -13.65
C ALA A 178 -12.75 13.20 -13.75
N TYR A 179 -13.23 14.13 -12.93
CA TYR A 179 -14.61 14.64 -13.01
C TYR A 179 -14.84 15.46 -14.29
N LEU A 180 -13.93 16.41 -14.56
CA LEU A 180 -14.06 17.34 -15.68
C LEU A 180 -13.82 16.68 -17.05
N ASP A 181 -12.99 15.66 -17.11
CA ASP A 181 -12.60 14.97 -18.36
C ASP A 181 -13.80 14.34 -19.06
N ASN A 182 -14.74 13.79 -18.33
CA ASN A 182 -15.82 13.03 -18.90
C ASN A 182 -17.23 13.44 -18.43
N MET A 183 -17.35 14.10 -17.30
CA MET A 183 -18.61 14.44 -16.61
C MET A 183 -19.63 13.28 -16.52
N LYS A 184 -19.14 12.04 -16.72
CA LYS A 184 -19.98 10.82 -16.79
C LYS A 184 -20.07 10.10 -15.46
N ALA A 185 -19.15 10.37 -14.53
CA ALA A 185 -19.13 9.73 -13.23
C ALA A 185 -19.63 10.69 -12.15
N PRO A 186 -20.64 10.30 -11.35
CA PRO A 186 -21.06 11.08 -10.20
C PRO A 186 -19.90 11.26 -9.21
N TRP A 187 -19.88 12.38 -8.49
CA TRP A 187 -18.83 12.71 -7.53
C TRP A 187 -18.59 11.62 -6.47
N GLU A 188 -19.69 11.00 -6.00
CA GLU A 188 -19.61 9.89 -5.04
C GLU A 188 -18.87 8.66 -5.62
N LEU A 189 -19.09 8.36 -6.90
CA LEU A 189 -18.37 7.28 -7.57
C LEU A 189 -16.88 7.59 -7.71
N LEU A 190 -16.53 8.85 -7.96
CA LEU A 190 -15.12 9.27 -8.03
C LEU A 190 -14.41 9.14 -6.69
N LYS A 191 -15.08 9.47 -5.58
CA LYS A 191 -14.54 9.24 -4.22
C LYS A 191 -14.21 7.76 -4.00
N LEU A 192 -15.14 6.87 -4.35
CA LEU A 192 -14.94 5.42 -4.23
C LEU A 192 -13.80 4.92 -5.14
N ARG A 193 -13.74 5.44 -6.38
CA ARG A 193 -12.63 5.13 -7.30
C ARG A 193 -11.29 5.57 -6.73
N THR A 194 -11.21 6.77 -6.15
CA THR A 194 -9.97 7.27 -5.55
C THR A 194 -9.51 6.38 -4.40
N GLN A 195 -10.41 5.94 -3.53
CA GLN A 195 -10.09 4.97 -2.47
C GLN A 195 -9.61 3.64 -3.05
N TYR A 196 -10.28 3.14 -4.10
CA TYR A 196 -9.87 1.91 -4.77
C TYR A 196 -8.46 2.03 -5.38
N TYR A 197 -8.17 3.16 -6.04
CA TYR A 197 -6.83 3.43 -6.59
C TYR A 197 -5.77 3.45 -5.49
N GLU A 198 -6.05 4.11 -4.37
CA GLU A 198 -5.11 4.16 -3.23
C GLU A 198 -4.78 2.76 -2.71
N HIS A 199 -5.81 1.92 -2.47
CA HIS A 199 -5.60 0.55 -2.01
C HIS A 199 -4.87 -0.31 -3.05
N ALA A 200 -5.26 -0.21 -4.32
CA ALA A 200 -4.63 -0.98 -5.39
C ALA A 200 -3.16 -0.62 -5.58
N ILE A 201 -2.82 0.67 -5.56
CA ILE A 201 -1.43 1.16 -5.69
C ILE A 201 -0.60 0.73 -4.48
N LYS A 202 -1.12 0.84 -3.27
CA LYS A 202 -0.43 0.33 -2.07
C LYS A 202 -0.12 -1.16 -2.19
N ALA A 203 -1.12 -1.97 -2.55
CA ALA A 203 -0.96 -3.40 -2.70
C ALA A 203 0.07 -3.77 -3.79
N MET A 204 0.07 -3.05 -4.92
CA MET A 204 1.06 -3.24 -5.98
C MET A 204 2.48 -2.94 -5.48
N LEU A 205 2.69 -1.82 -4.80
CA LEU A 205 4.00 -1.42 -4.27
C LEU A 205 4.49 -2.36 -3.16
N GLU A 206 3.60 -2.81 -2.28
CA GLU A 206 3.90 -3.81 -1.26
C GLU A 206 4.31 -5.15 -1.90
N SER A 207 3.63 -5.56 -2.99
CA SER A 207 3.99 -6.79 -3.72
C SER A 207 5.37 -6.71 -4.39
N LEU A 208 5.83 -5.50 -4.69
CA LEU A 208 7.19 -5.24 -5.19
C LEU A 208 8.24 -5.18 -4.07
N GLY A 209 7.82 -5.31 -2.81
CA GLY A 209 8.72 -5.33 -1.65
C GLY A 209 9.38 -4.01 -1.32
N VAL A 210 8.79 -2.87 -1.71
CA VAL A 210 9.34 -1.54 -1.47
C VAL A 210 8.82 -0.94 -0.16
N PRO A 211 9.67 -0.19 0.57
CA PRO A 211 9.26 0.53 1.76
C PRO A 211 8.36 1.71 1.41
N LEU A 212 7.26 1.87 2.14
CA LEU A 212 6.25 2.90 1.88
C LEU A 212 6.37 4.13 2.80
N GLU A 213 7.39 4.21 3.66
CA GLU A 213 7.53 5.28 4.65
C GLU A 213 7.68 6.67 4.01
N LYS A 214 8.28 6.73 2.81
CA LYS A 214 8.47 7.96 2.03
C LYS A 214 7.39 8.17 0.95
N LEU A 215 6.32 7.38 0.95
CA LEU A 215 5.19 7.50 0.03
C LEU A 215 4.05 8.27 0.68
N LYS A 216 3.55 9.28 -0.04
CA LYS A 216 2.40 10.10 0.37
C LYS A 216 1.33 10.09 -0.71
N PHE A 217 0.06 10.06 -0.30
CA PHE A 217 -1.08 10.24 -1.18
C PHE A 217 -1.76 11.57 -0.92
N VAL A 218 -2.13 12.28 -1.99
CA VAL A 218 -2.84 13.57 -1.93
C VAL A 218 -3.97 13.60 -2.95
N ARG A 219 -4.94 14.47 -2.70
CA ARG A 219 -6.12 14.71 -3.54
C ARG A 219 -6.27 16.19 -3.81
#